data_fa1977ae0a8505157fa2b79f1896b57a
#
_entry.id   fa1977ae0a8505157fa2b79f1896b57a
#
_cell.length_a   1.000
_cell.length_b   1.000
_cell.length_c   1.000
_cell.angle_alpha   90.00
_cell.angle_beta   90.00
_cell.angle_gamma   90.00
#
_symmetry.space_group_name_H-M   'P 1'
#
loop_
_entity.id
_entity.type
_entity.pdbx_description
1 polymer ?
#
loop_
_entity_poly.entity_id
_entity_poly.type
_entity_poly.pdbx_seq_one_letter_code
_entity_poly.pdbx_strand_id
1 'polypeptide(L)'
;MIAQVQNSTIKAHINSWVVSSKFGWKERKMIKQEIRKPKVQKRHRTIRTKLAGTTEFPRLAVYRSTKHIYAQLIDDEKNVTVCSASSVDKDLKEKLAHGGNIEAAKVVGEAIAKKALAAGVECVVFDRGGFLYHGRVAALADAAREAGLMF
;
A
#
# COMPACT_ATOMS: atom_id res chain seq x y z
N MET A 1 4.91 -6.35 67.59
CA MET A 1 3.74 -5.45 67.52
C MET A 1 4.01 -4.10 66.83
N ILE A 2 5.04 -4.01 65.98
CA ILE A 2 5.43 -2.74 65.31
C ILE A 2 5.19 -2.76 63.77
N ALA A 3 4.96 -3.93 63.17
CA ALA A 3 4.84 -4.10 61.72
C ALA A 3 3.43 -3.87 61.15
N GLN A 4 2.39 -3.75 61.97
CA GLN A 4 1.02 -3.56 61.48
C GLN A 4 0.57 -2.08 61.39
N VAL A 5 1.27 -1.16 62.06
CA VAL A 5 0.88 0.26 62.07
C VAL A 5 1.37 1.00 60.80
N GLN A 6 2.42 0.54 60.15
CA GLN A 6 2.97 1.21 58.96
C GLN A 6 2.15 0.94 57.67
N ASN A 7 1.40 -0.17 57.61
CA ASN A 7 0.59 -0.51 56.43
C ASN A 7 -0.73 0.26 56.32
N SER A 8 -1.24 0.77 57.41
CA SER A 8 -2.48 1.58 57.41
C SER A 8 -2.24 3.01 56.91
N THR A 9 -1.09 3.60 57.24
CA THR A 9 -0.74 4.98 56.85
C THR A 9 -0.41 5.07 55.37
N ILE A 10 0.24 4.04 54.80
CA ILE A 10 0.56 4.01 53.34
C ILE A 10 -0.69 3.79 52.51
N LYS A 11 -1.67 2.96 52.97
CA LYS A 11 -2.96 2.81 52.29
C LYS A 11 -3.81 4.06 52.33
N ALA A 12 -3.77 4.84 53.40
CA ALA A 12 -4.49 6.09 53.50
C ALA A 12 -3.93 7.16 52.53
N HIS A 13 -2.61 7.22 52.32
CA HIS A 13 -1.99 8.17 51.39
C HIS A 13 -2.24 7.81 49.92
N ILE A 14 -2.30 6.53 49.59
CA ILE A 14 -2.60 6.09 48.19
C ILE A 14 -4.04 6.39 47.84
N ASN A 15 -5.00 6.22 48.79
CA ASN A 15 -6.40 6.53 48.54
C ASN A 15 -6.69 8.04 48.47
N SER A 16 -5.93 8.90 49.12
CA SER A 16 -6.02 10.35 49.02
C SER A 16 -5.58 10.87 47.66
N TRP A 17 -4.61 10.23 47.02
CA TRP A 17 -4.11 10.63 45.68
C TRP A 17 -5.05 10.20 44.55
N VAL A 18 -5.75 9.07 44.71
CA VAL A 18 -6.70 8.54 43.72
C VAL A 18 -8.02 9.35 43.68
N VAL A 19 -8.40 10.01 44.78
CA VAL A 19 -9.66 10.76 44.85
C VAL A 19 -9.54 12.21 44.33
N SER A 20 -8.32 12.75 44.25
CA SER A 20 -8.10 14.14 43.79
C SER A 20 -7.94 14.27 42.27
N SER A 21 -7.89 13.18 41.51
CA SER A 21 -7.82 13.22 40.03
C SER A 21 -9.20 13.02 39.37
N LYS A 22 -10.26 13.56 39.95
CA LYS A 22 -11.53 13.80 39.24
C LYS A 22 -11.40 14.99 38.27
N PHE A 23 -10.28 15.14 37.60
CA PHE A 23 -10.27 15.84 36.34
C PHE A 23 -10.92 14.91 35.32
N GLY A 24 -12.12 15.27 34.93
CA GLY A 24 -12.89 14.57 33.91
C GLY A 24 -12.09 14.44 32.62
N TRP A 25 -11.37 13.36 32.51
CA TRP A 25 -10.97 12.84 31.22
C TRP A 25 -12.27 12.37 30.56
N LYS A 26 -12.99 13.31 29.90
CA LYS A 26 -13.95 12.91 28.88
C LYS A 26 -13.21 11.86 28.07
N GLU A 27 -13.67 10.62 28.13
CA GLU A 27 -13.24 9.58 27.19
C GLU A 27 -13.40 10.21 25.81
N ARG A 28 -12.31 10.75 25.29
CA ARG A 28 -12.23 11.03 23.87
C ARG A 28 -12.38 9.64 23.26
N LYS A 29 -13.60 9.32 22.80
CA LYS A 29 -13.79 8.20 21.87
C LYS A 29 -12.70 8.37 20.84
N MET A 30 -11.60 7.60 20.98
CA MET A 30 -10.60 7.52 19.95
C MET A 30 -11.38 7.08 18.73
N ILE A 31 -11.57 7.98 17.78
CA ILE A 31 -12.13 7.66 16.48
C ILE A 31 -11.24 6.54 16.00
N LYS A 32 -11.79 5.32 16.05
CA LYS A 32 -11.10 4.10 15.60
C LYS A 32 -10.73 4.39 14.15
N GLN A 33 -9.49 4.86 13.92
CA GLN A 33 -9.02 5.11 12.58
C GLN A 33 -9.19 3.80 11.83
N GLU A 34 -10.20 3.77 10.97
CA GLU A 34 -10.53 2.59 10.21
C GLU A 34 -9.31 2.26 9.37
N ILE A 35 -8.56 1.24 9.82
CA ILE A 35 -7.32 0.85 9.21
C ILE A 35 -7.65 0.50 7.75
N ARG A 36 -7.32 1.39 6.81
CA ARG A 36 -7.63 1.23 5.38
C ARG A 36 -6.96 -0.01 4.77
N LYS A 37 -5.86 -0.45 5.38
CA LYS A 37 -5.09 -1.63 4.93
C LYS A 37 -5.93 -2.91 4.84
N PRO A 38 -6.71 -3.34 5.84
CA PRO A 38 -7.49 -4.58 5.73
C PRO A 38 -8.58 -4.53 4.65
N LYS A 39 -9.17 -3.37 4.37
CA LYS A 39 -10.15 -3.22 3.29
C LYS A 39 -9.50 -3.39 1.90
N VAL A 40 -8.29 -2.85 1.72
CA VAL A 40 -7.52 -3.03 0.47
C VAL A 40 -7.10 -4.48 0.32
N GLN A 41 -6.61 -5.12 1.37
CA GLN A 41 -6.21 -6.53 1.35
C GLN A 41 -7.38 -7.47 1.04
N LYS A 42 -8.57 -7.23 1.62
CA LYS A 42 -9.77 -8.01 1.30
C LYS A 42 -10.13 -7.91 -0.18
N ARG A 43 -10.15 -6.68 -0.74
CA ARG A 43 -10.40 -6.48 -2.17
C ARG A 43 -9.34 -7.13 -3.05
N HIS A 44 -8.07 -7.05 -2.68
CA HIS A 44 -6.97 -7.67 -3.40
C HIS A 44 -7.13 -9.19 -3.45
N ARG A 45 -7.45 -9.85 -2.33
CA ARG A 45 -7.75 -11.29 -2.30
C ARG A 45 -8.90 -11.64 -3.25
N THR A 46 -10.02 -10.88 -3.19
CA THR A 46 -11.18 -11.11 -4.07
C THR A 46 -10.83 -10.89 -5.55
N ILE A 47 -9.98 -9.94 -5.89
CA ILE A 47 -9.51 -9.73 -7.27
C ILE A 47 -8.67 -10.92 -7.72
N ARG A 48 -7.73 -11.37 -6.91
CA ARG A 48 -6.81 -12.48 -7.24
C ARG A 48 -7.49 -13.85 -7.34
N THR A 49 -8.68 -14.03 -6.82
CA THR A 49 -9.46 -15.26 -7.10
C THR A 49 -9.98 -15.32 -8.55
N LYS A 50 -10.00 -14.19 -9.25
CA LYS A 50 -10.52 -14.05 -10.62
C LYS A 50 -9.45 -13.69 -11.63
N LEU A 51 -8.30 -13.17 -11.19
CA LEU A 51 -7.18 -12.74 -12.04
C LEU A 51 -5.96 -13.60 -11.74
N ALA A 52 -5.48 -14.31 -12.75
CA ALA A 52 -4.21 -14.99 -12.77
C ALA A 52 -3.45 -14.55 -14.02
N GLY A 53 -2.14 -14.40 -13.92
CA GLY A 53 -1.26 -14.15 -15.06
C GLY A 53 -0.78 -15.47 -15.63
N THR A 54 -0.87 -15.64 -16.93
CA THR A 54 -0.29 -16.77 -17.66
C THR A 54 1.02 -16.36 -18.31
N THR A 55 1.72 -17.31 -18.94
CA THR A 55 2.93 -17.00 -19.69
C THR A 55 2.62 -16.10 -20.91
N GLU A 56 1.46 -16.29 -21.56
CA GLU A 56 1.02 -15.47 -22.69
C GLU A 56 0.46 -14.11 -22.28
N PHE A 57 -0.27 -14.07 -21.16
CA PHE A 57 -0.89 -12.88 -20.61
C PHE A 57 -0.45 -12.64 -19.17
N PRO A 58 0.77 -12.17 -18.94
CA PRO A 58 1.27 -11.95 -17.58
C PRO A 58 0.47 -10.88 -16.85
N ARG A 59 0.44 -10.96 -15.54
CA ARG A 59 -0.31 -10.04 -14.69
C ARG A 59 0.52 -8.79 -14.35
N LEU A 60 0.03 -7.62 -14.78
CA LEU A 60 0.57 -6.32 -14.42
C LEU A 60 0.04 -5.90 -13.04
N ALA A 61 0.80 -6.19 -12.00
CA ALA A 61 0.46 -5.87 -10.62
C ALA A 61 0.92 -4.46 -10.25
N VAL A 62 0.00 -3.62 -9.76
CA VAL A 62 0.28 -2.25 -9.32
C VAL A 62 0.19 -2.15 -7.81
N TYR A 63 1.25 -1.64 -7.19
CA TYR A 63 1.27 -1.30 -5.77
C TYR A 63 1.51 0.19 -5.55
N ARG A 64 0.67 0.80 -4.72
CA ARG A 64 0.71 2.22 -4.39
C ARG A 64 1.04 2.43 -2.92
N SER A 65 2.16 3.04 -2.63
CA SER A 65 2.49 3.57 -1.30
C SER A 65 2.10 5.06 -1.17
N THR A 66 2.37 5.66 -0.02
CA THR A 66 2.19 7.11 0.18
C THR A 66 3.15 7.93 -0.67
N LYS A 67 4.41 7.52 -0.76
CA LYS A 67 5.50 8.26 -1.40
C LYS A 67 5.91 7.74 -2.78
N HIS A 68 5.55 6.49 -3.12
CA HIS A 68 6.03 5.81 -4.33
C HIS A 68 4.95 4.95 -4.98
N ILE A 69 5.15 4.63 -6.25
CA ILE A 69 4.33 3.68 -7.00
C ILE A 69 5.23 2.63 -7.65
N TYR A 70 4.73 1.39 -7.74
CA TYR A 70 5.46 0.22 -8.24
C TYR A 70 4.56 -0.52 -9.21
N ALA A 71 5.15 -1.02 -10.28
CA ALA A 71 4.52 -1.88 -11.26
C ALA A 71 5.40 -3.12 -11.48
N GLN A 72 4.79 -4.30 -11.51
CA GLN A 72 5.49 -5.57 -11.73
C GLN A 72 4.69 -6.40 -12.72
N LEU A 73 5.37 -6.98 -13.70
CA LEU A 73 4.82 -7.92 -14.64
C LEU A 73 5.17 -9.34 -14.16
N ILE A 74 4.14 -10.11 -13.78
CA ILE A 74 4.29 -11.40 -13.09
C ILE A 74 3.63 -12.50 -13.91
N ASP A 75 4.38 -13.55 -14.19
CA ASP A 75 3.88 -14.83 -14.66
C ASP A 75 3.57 -15.69 -13.43
N ASP A 76 2.28 -15.91 -13.17
CA ASP A 76 1.83 -16.68 -12.00
C ASP A 76 1.97 -18.21 -12.22
N GLU A 77 2.09 -18.69 -13.46
CA GLU A 77 2.32 -20.11 -13.77
C GLU A 77 3.75 -20.52 -13.42
N LYS A 78 4.72 -19.71 -13.84
CA LYS A 78 6.13 -19.93 -13.55
C LYS A 78 6.58 -19.36 -12.22
N ASN A 79 5.74 -18.56 -11.55
CA ASN A 79 6.06 -17.80 -10.34
C ASN A 79 7.27 -16.88 -10.51
N VAL A 80 7.41 -16.25 -11.68
CA VAL A 80 8.54 -15.37 -12.01
C VAL A 80 8.04 -13.96 -12.31
N THR A 81 8.79 -12.95 -11.86
CA THR A 81 8.60 -11.57 -12.28
C THR A 81 9.40 -11.32 -13.56
N VAL A 82 8.70 -11.06 -14.66
CA VAL A 82 9.30 -10.82 -15.98
C VAL A 82 10.05 -9.50 -16.02
N CYS A 83 9.39 -8.42 -15.58
CA CYS A 83 10.00 -7.10 -15.44
C CYS A 83 9.33 -6.28 -14.36
N SER A 84 10.01 -5.25 -13.91
CA SER A 84 9.49 -4.31 -12.90
C SER A 84 9.92 -2.88 -13.20
N ALA A 85 9.11 -1.93 -12.75
CA ALA A 85 9.42 -0.50 -12.75
C ALA A 85 8.85 0.18 -11.51
N SER A 86 9.56 1.12 -10.97
CA SER A 86 9.14 1.86 -9.78
C SER A 86 9.64 3.31 -9.81
N SER A 87 8.96 4.19 -9.11
CA SER A 87 9.44 5.57 -8.94
C SER A 87 10.70 5.70 -8.07
N VAL A 88 11.24 4.58 -7.56
CA VAL A 88 12.51 4.51 -6.79
C VAL A 88 13.68 4.10 -7.68
N ASP A 89 13.41 3.56 -8.87
CA ASP A 89 14.45 3.15 -9.82
C ASP A 89 15.37 4.34 -10.15
N LYS A 90 16.67 4.12 -10.18
CA LYS A 90 17.67 5.18 -10.36
C LYS A 90 17.39 6.04 -11.58
N ASP A 91 17.10 5.39 -12.72
CA ASP A 91 16.86 6.05 -14.01
C ASP A 91 15.61 6.94 -14.01
N LEU A 92 14.60 6.57 -13.20
CA LEU A 92 13.34 7.30 -13.09
C LEU A 92 13.39 8.37 -12.00
N LYS A 93 14.11 8.11 -10.91
CA LYS A 93 14.25 9.00 -9.78
C LYS A 93 14.88 10.34 -10.16
N GLU A 94 15.84 10.34 -11.07
CA GLU A 94 16.49 11.57 -11.57
C GLU A 94 15.52 12.46 -12.35
N LYS A 95 14.50 11.87 -12.98
CA LYS A 95 13.48 12.58 -13.76
C LYS A 95 12.28 13.05 -12.92
N LEU A 96 12.19 12.59 -11.67
CA LEU A 96 11.01 12.78 -10.84
C LEU A 96 11.33 13.64 -9.61
N ALA A 97 10.69 14.79 -9.49
CA ALA A 97 10.75 15.61 -8.26
C ALA A 97 10.10 14.88 -7.07
N HIS A 98 8.99 14.17 -7.31
CA HIS A 98 8.25 13.40 -6.30
C HIS A 98 7.76 12.08 -6.86
N GLY A 99 8.08 10.95 -6.18
CA GLY A 99 7.67 9.60 -6.62
C GLY A 99 6.21 9.23 -6.35
N GLY A 100 5.45 10.09 -5.66
CA GLY A 100 4.09 9.81 -5.20
C GLY A 100 2.98 10.60 -5.89
N ASN A 101 3.27 11.32 -6.97
CA ASN A 101 2.31 12.12 -7.74
C ASN A 101 1.78 11.35 -8.99
N ILE A 102 0.87 11.98 -9.72
CA ILE A 102 0.28 11.44 -10.95
C ILE A 102 1.33 11.38 -12.07
N GLU A 103 2.22 12.37 -12.14
CA GLU A 103 3.31 12.43 -13.13
C GLU A 103 4.26 11.25 -12.97
N ALA A 104 4.67 10.95 -11.73
CA ALA A 104 5.49 9.76 -11.47
C ALA A 104 4.79 8.46 -11.89
N ALA A 105 3.46 8.38 -11.71
CA ALA A 105 2.70 7.22 -12.14
C ALA A 105 2.69 7.06 -13.66
N LYS A 106 2.61 8.14 -14.43
CA LYS A 106 2.71 8.12 -15.89
C LYS A 106 4.09 7.63 -16.34
N VAL A 107 5.16 8.20 -15.79
CA VAL A 107 6.54 7.81 -16.12
C VAL A 107 6.81 6.34 -15.80
N VAL A 108 6.30 5.83 -14.66
CA VAL A 108 6.41 4.40 -14.31
C VAL A 108 5.57 3.54 -15.27
N GLY A 109 4.38 4.01 -15.70
CA GLY A 109 3.54 3.34 -16.69
C GLY A 109 4.24 3.17 -18.04
N GLU A 110 4.86 4.24 -18.56
CA GLU A 110 5.66 4.18 -19.79
C GLU A 110 6.88 3.26 -19.65
N ALA A 111 7.57 3.34 -18.50
CA ALA A 111 8.78 2.55 -18.27
C ALA A 111 8.48 1.04 -18.20
N ILE A 112 7.38 0.64 -17.52
CA ILE A 112 7.00 -0.78 -17.44
C ILE A 112 6.54 -1.28 -18.81
N ALA A 113 5.82 -0.47 -19.59
CA ALA A 113 5.39 -0.84 -20.93
C ALA A 113 6.57 -1.07 -21.87
N LYS A 114 7.54 -0.17 -21.88
CA LYS A 114 8.77 -0.33 -22.67
C LYS A 114 9.53 -1.61 -22.30
N LYS A 115 9.65 -1.92 -21.00
CA LYS A 115 10.30 -3.14 -20.52
C LYS A 115 9.51 -4.40 -20.91
N ALA A 116 8.17 -4.35 -20.86
CA ALA A 116 7.30 -5.46 -21.24
C ALA A 116 7.39 -5.75 -22.75
N LEU A 117 7.31 -4.74 -23.60
CA LEU A 117 7.46 -4.86 -25.03
C LEU A 117 8.84 -5.37 -25.43
N ALA A 118 9.91 -4.92 -24.76
CA ALA A 118 11.26 -5.44 -24.94
C ALA A 118 11.39 -6.93 -24.55
N ALA A 119 10.56 -7.40 -23.61
CA ALA A 119 10.46 -8.81 -23.24
C ALA A 119 9.51 -9.62 -24.14
N GLY A 120 8.93 -9.01 -25.19
CA GLY A 120 8.01 -9.66 -26.12
C GLY A 120 6.58 -9.80 -25.62
N VAL A 121 6.20 -9.06 -24.57
CA VAL A 121 4.86 -9.10 -23.99
C VAL A 121 4.08 -7.86 -24.45
N GLU A 122 3.01 -8.08 -25.21
CA GLU A 122 2.12 -7.02 -25.70
C GLU A 122 0.80 -6.96 -24.92
N CYS A 123 0.28 -8.12 -24.52
CA CYS A 123 -0.99 -8.24 -23.81
C CYS A 123 -0.77 -8.61 -22.35
N VAL A 124 -1.46 -7.94 -21.43
CA VAL A 124 -1.32 -8.17 -19.99
C VAL A 124 -2.67 -8.17 -19.27
N VAL A 125 -2.75 -8.80 -18.12
CA VAL A 125 -3.91 -8.75 -17.23
C VAL A 125 -3.67 -7.71 -16.15
N PHE A 126 -4.45 -6.64 -16.12
CA PHE A 126 -4.23 -5.52 -15.18
C PHE A 126 -4.76 -5.84 -13.78
N ASP A 127 -3.87 -5.89 -12.78
CA ASP A 127 -4.20 -6.02 -11.35
C ASP A 127 -3.94 -4.70 -10.60
N ARG A 128 -5.00 -4.03 -10.25
CA ARG A 128 -4.98 -2.78 -9.47
C ARG A 128 -4.59 -2.95 -7.99
N GLY A 129 -4.25 -4.16 -7.52
CA GLY A 129 -3.79 -4.43 -6.15
C GLY A 129 -4.81 -4.08 -5.05
N GLY A 130 -6.12 -4.13 -5.35
CA GLY A 130 -7.19 -3.76 -4.40
C GLY A 130 -7.39 -2.25 -4.22
N PHE A 131 -6.61 -1.40 -4.89
CA PHE A 131 -6.82 0.04 -4.93
C PHE A 131 -8.00 0.41 -5.85
N LEU A 132 -8.56 1.61 -5.68
CA LEU A 132 -9.56 2.14 -6.62
C LEU A 132 -8.87 2.50 -7.95
N TYR A 133 -9.54 2.24 -9.06
CA TYR A 133 -9.08 2.66 -10.38
C TYR A 133 -9.34 4.17 -10.56
N HIS A 134 -8.47 4.97 -9.94
CA HIS A 134 -8.54 6.42 -9.94
C HIS A 134 -7.17 7.04 -9.66
N GLY A 135 -6.97 8.27 -10.12
CA GLY A 135 -5.75 9.05 -9.88
C GLY A 135 -4.49 8.32 -10.36
N ARG A 136 -3.51 8.08 -9.49
CA ARG A 136 -2.22 7.47 -9.84
C ARG A 136 -2.35 6.09 -10.52
N VAL A 137 -3.32 5.27 -10.10
CA VAL A 137 -3.50 3.93 -10.69
C VAL A 137 -4.05 4.03 -12.10
N ALA A 138 -5.02 4.93 -12.34
CA ALA A 138 -5.54 5.20 -13.66
C ALA A 138 -4.46 5.81 -14.57
N ALA A 139 -3.74 6.82 -14.10
CA ALA A 139 -2.68 7.47 -14.86
C ALA A 139 -1.55 6.51 -15.28
N LEU A 140 -1.17 5.55 -14.42
CA LEU A 140 -0.22 4.50 -14.78
C LEU A 140 -0.78 3.59 -15.87
N ALA A 141 -2.05 3.18 -15.74
CA ALA A 141 -2.69 2.31 -16.71
C ALA A 141 -2.84 3.00 -18.08
N ASP A 142 -3.24 4.26 -18.09
CA ASP A 142 -3.41 5.04 -19.33
C ASP A 142 -2.06 5.24 -20.03
N ALA A 143 -1.01 5.63 -19.30
CA ALA A 143 0.33 5.75 -19.84
C ALA A 143 0.90 4.41 -20.36
N ALA A 144 0.58 3.29 -19.71
CA ALA A 144 1.00 1.98 -20.19
C ALA A 144 0.29 1.59 -21.50
N ARG A 145 -1.00 1.93 -21.66
CA ARG A 145 -1.75 1.75 -22.91
C ARG A 145 -1.23 2.66 -24.03
N GLU A 146 -0.97 3.93 -23.74
CA GLU A 146 -0.37 4.88 -24.70
C GLU A 146 0.99 4.41 -25.20
N ALA A 147 1.76 3.71 -24.34
CA ALA A 147 3.04 3.13 -24.70
C ALA A 147 2.96 1.77 -25.44
N GLY A 148 1.74 1.25 -25.70
CA GLY A 148 1.50 0.09 -26.55
C GLY A 148 1.10 -1.21 -25.85
N LEU A 149 0.89 -1.22 -24.51
CA LEU A 149 0.36 -2.39 -23.82
C LEU A 149 -1.16 -2.50 -23.99
N MET A 150 -1.64 -3.72 -24.25
CA MET A 150 -3.06 -4.04 -24.39
C MET A 150 -3.59 -4.70 -23.11
N PHE A 151 -4.66 -4.16 -22.54
CA PHE A 151 -5.41 -4.73 -21.40
C PHE A 151 -6.74 -4.01 -21.15
#